data_e11e92a74410d0f346ea06535ec0cc26
#
_entry.id   e11e92a74410d0f346ea06535ec0cc26
#
_cell.length_a   1.000
_cell.length_b   1.000
_cell.length_c   1.000
_cell.angle_alpha   90.00
_cell.angle_beta   90.00
_cell.angle_gamma   90.00
#
_symmetry.space_group_name_H-M   'P 1'
#
loop_
_entity.id
_entity.type
_entity.pdbx_description
1 polymer ?
#
loop_
_entity_poly.entity_id
_entity_poly.type
_entity_poly.pdbx_seq_one_letter_code
_entity_poly.pdbx_strand_id
1 'polypeptide(L)'
;MRRRGNRFKARTDRDRALHDFDLDVRTRRLNRQRSRASLLWLMRISLAVVIVASLGASLRWIYRQVFIEDTEFRVQRFMVESDGDITESEVSEITGVAMGSPLMSIDLEAVCRRLEAVPSVRSAKVERELPGTLKFSILENQPLAWLSCPPHGIRPYAEGGYLLTGEGLLMQCSRSSQLHRALPVIEVFQIPPPADGIQIPGDAIKVALLLLKQNEEAFPAMADMLPQSVRLKTPFSLSCRYANNMEVTYGLKDLDRALKDLKLIMEVARNEGKKLATVNLLASRNIPVTYFQTEEQPRPSLRATPVLPLATPDSLPVASPKLSSILNRD
;
A
#
# COMPACT_ATOMS: atom_id res chain seq x y z
N MET A 1 92.15 -49.62 -31.34
CA MET A 1 91.21 -48.65 -30.80
C MET A 1 91.91 -47.34 -30.48
N ARG A 2 91.71 -46.31 -31.30
CA ARG A 2 92.44 -45.03 -31.22
C ARG A 2 91.55 -43.94 -30.59
N ARG A 3 91.95 -43.40 -29.43
CA ARG A 3 91.39 -42.18 -28.83
C ARG A 3 91.93 -40.96 -29.57
N ARG A 4 91.08 -40.15 -30.16
CA ARG A 4 91.42 -38.80 -30.68
C ARG A 4 91.17 -37.79 -29.58
N GLY A 5 92.25 -37.13 -29.12
CA GLY A 5 92.17 -36.01 -28.17
C GLY A 5 91.80 -34.71 -28.91
N ASN A 6 90.92 -34.02 -28.35
CA ASN A 6 90.45 -32.69 -28.83
C ASN A 6 91.35 -31.60 -28.22
N ARG A 7 92.13 -30.89 -29.01
CA ARG A 7 92.95 -29.76 -28.57
C ARG A 7 92.14 -28.50 -28.62
N PHE A 8 91.77 -27.97 -27.47
CA PHE A 8 91.25 -26.62 -27.36
C PHE A 8 92.38 -25.61 -27.59
N LYS A 9 92.23 -24.72 -28.56
CA LYS A 9 93.08 -23.56 -28.77
C LYS A 9 92.58 -22.45 -27.86
N ALA A 10 93.40 -21.98 -26.91
CA ALA A 10 93.17 -20.81 -26.13
C ALA A 10 93.08 -19.58 -27.03
N ARG A 11 91.93 -18.92 -27.00
CA ARG A 11 91.72 -17.63 -27.66
C ARG A 11 92.38 -16.54 -26.81
N THR A 12 93.19 -15.71 -27.37
CA THR A 12 93.95 -14.66 -26.68
C THR A 12 92.99 -13.55 -26.22
N ASP A 13 93.22 -13.05 -25.03
CA ASP A 13 92.41 -11.98 -24.33
C ASP A 13 92.26 -10.66 -25.14
N ARG A 14 93.08 -10.47 -26.19
CA ARG A 14 92.98 -9.29 -27.07
C ARG A 14 91.71 -9.23 -27.90
N ASP A 15 91.16 -10.36 -28.34
CA ASP A 15 89.99 -10.40 -29.20
C ASP A 15 88.66 -10.16 -28.39
N ARG A 16 88.71 -10.40 -27.10
CA ARG A 16 87.56 -10.12 -26.24
C ARG A 16 87.39 -8.62 -25.94
N ALA A 17 88.49 -7.91 -25.78
CA ALA A 17 88.42 -6.43 -25.46
C ALA A 17 87.92 -5.60 -26.66
N LEU A 18 88.18 -6.02 -27.87
CA LEU A 18 87.75 -5.34 -29.10
C LEU A 18 86.23 -5.58 -29.38
N HIS A 19 85.67 -6.74 -28.97
CA HIS A 19 84.25 -7.05 -29.19
C HIS A 19 83.35 -6.37 -28.18
N ASP A 20 83.78 -6.20 -26.91
CA ASP A 20 83.00 -5.52 -25.87
C ASP A 20 82.90 -4.00 -26.08
N PHE A 21 83.95 -3.40 -26.74
CA PHE A 21 83.95 -1.96 -27.00
C PHE A 21 82.96 -1.54 -28.11
N ASP A 22 82.75 -2.38 -29.10
CA ASP A 22 81.85 -2.08 -30.24
C ASP A 22 80.36 -2.25 -29.87
N LEU A 23 80.08 -3.15 -28.95
CA LEU A 23 78.72 -3.33 -28.43
C LEU A 23 78.22 -2.20 -27.53
N ASP A 24 79.12 -1.60 -26.75
CA ASP A 24 78.75 -0.52 -25.79
C ASP A 24 78.44 0.82 -26.48
N VAL A 25 79.13 1.09 -27.63
CA VAL A 25 78.88 2.31 -28.40
C VAL A 25 77.56 2.25 -29.20
N ARG A 26 77.16 1.07 -29.66
CA ARG A 26 75.88 0.91 -30.38
C ARG A 26 74.68 0.99 -29.46
N THR A 27 74.75 0.41 -28.26
CA THR A 27 73.65 0.45 -27.32
C THR A 27 73.36 1.88 -26.73
N ARG A 28 74.44 2.68 -26.53
CA ARG A 28 74.22 4.08 -26.04
C ARG A 28 73.60 4.97 -27.11
N ARG A 29 73.91 4.78 -28.40
CA ARG A 29 73.24 5.56 -29.45
C ARG A 29 71.77 5.16 -29.68
N LEU A 30 71.41 3.92 -29.60
CA LEU A 30 70.06 3.42 -29.76
C LEU A 30 69.19 3.81 -28.57
N ASN A 31 69.70 3.80 -27.35
CA ASN A 31 68.95 4.21 -26.17
C ASN A 31 68.67 5.73 -26.18
N ARG A 32 69.57 6.55 -26.67
CA ARG A 32 69.39 8.01 -26.74
C ARG A 32 68.37 8.44 -27.80
N GLN A 33 68.19 7.66 -28.88
CA GLN A 33 67.13 7.89 -29.87
C GLN A 33 65.78 7.38 -29.41
N ARG A 34 65.72 6.23 -28.70
CA ARG A 34 64.49 5.70 -28.11
C ARG A 34 63.95 6.62 -27.00
N SER A 35 64.83 7.19 -26.19
CA SER A 35 64.40 8.13 -25.12
C SER A 35 63.81 9.43 -25.67
N ARG A 36 64.28 9.94 -26.80
CA ARG A 36 63.69 11.14 -27.43
C ARG A 36 62.37 10.82 -28.13
N ALA A 37 62.21 9.69 -28.72
CA ALA A 37 60.95 9.24 -29.33
C ALA A 37 59.88 8.99 -28.26
N SER A 38 60.23 8.36 -27.12
CA SER A 38 59.32 8.14 -26.00
C SER A 38 58.92 9.42 -25.32
N LEU A 39 59.83 10.39 -25.19
CA LEU A 39 59.55 11.72 -24.64
C LEU A 39 58.53 12.50 -25.52
N LEU A 40 58.73 12.46 -26.85
CA LEU A 40 57.81 13.08 -27.80
C LEU A 40 56.44 12.41 -27.79
N TRP A 41 56.39 11.10 -27.60
CA TRP A 41 55.15 10.34 -27.51
C TRP A 41 54.39 10.64 -26.23
N LEU A 42 55.09 10.72 -25.10
CA LEU A 42 54.51 11.17 -23.81
C LEU A 42 53.99 12.62 -23.88
N MET A 43 54.74 13.50 -24.55
CA MET A 43 54.32 14.89 -24.74
C MET A 43 53.06 15.01 -25.62
N ARG A 44 52.92 14.17 -26.65
CA ARG A 44 51.70 14.08 -27.48
C ARG A 44 50.49 13.57 -26.69
N ILE A 45 50.70 12.53 -25.87
CA ILE A 45 49.65 11.99 -25.01
C ILE A 45 49.21 13.00 -24.00
N SER A 46 50.16 13.70 -23.31
CA SER A 46 49.80 14.74 -22.32
C SER A 46 49.06 15.89 -22.98
N LEU A 47 49.44 16.31 -24.17
CA LEU A 47 48.75 17.33 -24.95
C LEU A 47 47.32 16.89 -25.30
N ALA A 48 47.14 15.65 -25.75
CA ALA A 48 45.82 15.07 -26.06
C ALA A 48 44.93 15.02 -24.82
N VAL A 49 45.49 14.60 -23.68
CA VAL A 49 44.74 14.57 -22.39
C VAL A 49 44.31 15.99 -21.99
N VAL A 50 45.20 16.97 -22.13
CA VAL A 50 44.87 18.41 -21.81
C VAL A 50 43.77 18.92 -22.74
N ILE A 51 43.84 18.58 -24.05
CA ILE A 51 42.79 18.99 -25.00
C ILE A 51 41.47 18.37 -24.66
N VAL A 52 41.43 17.05 -24.37
CA VAL A 52 40.18 16.34 -23.97
C VAL A 52 39.64 16.92 -22.65
N ALA A 53 40.51 17.15 -21.68
CA ALA A 53 40.12 17.75 -20.39
C ALA A 53 39.57 19.18 -20.55
N SER A 54 40.22 20.00 -21.39
CA SER A 54 39.72 21.36 -21.63
C SER A 54 38.42 21.39 -22.42
N LEU A 55 38.27 20.48 -23.38
CA LEU A 55 37.00 20.30 -24.13
C LEU A 55 35.88 19.87 -23.19
N GLY A 56 36.13 18.88 -22.32
CA GLY A 56 35.19 18.44 -21.29
C GLY A 56 34.79 19.54 -20.30
N ALA A 57 35.79 20.34 -19.86
CA ALA A 57 35.55 21.47 -18.98
C ALA A 57 34.72 22.59 -19.64
N SER A 58 35.01 22.92 -20.90
CA SER A 58 34.23 23.92 -21.65
C SER A 58 32.82 23.43 -21.96
N LEU A 59 32.65 22.19 -22.31
CA LEU A 59 31.32 21.60 -22.54
C LEU A 59 30.47 21.59 -21.26
N ARG A 60 31.10 21.27 -20.09
CA ARG A 60 30.46 21.32 -18.79
C ARG A 60 30.10 22.78 -18.38
N TRP A 61 30.97 23.74 -18.71
CA TRP A 61 30.70 25.16 -18.42
C TRP A 61 29.54 25.69 -19.26
N ILE A 62 29.51 25.38 -20.58
CA ILE A 62 28.40 25.74 -21.49
C ILE A 62 27.10 25.10 -21.03
N TYR A 63 27.12 23.81 -20.64
CA TYR A 63 25.95 23.12 -20.12
C TYR A 63 25.39 23.81 -18.88
N ARG A 64 26.26 24.21 -17.94
CA ARG A 64 25.81 24.92 -16.74
C ARG A 64 25.20 26.29 -17.06
N GLN A 65 25.84 27.05 -17.94
CA GLN A 65 25.40 28.39 -18.31
C GLN A 65 24.03 28.34 -19.04
N VAL A 66 23.85 27.44 -19.99
CA VAL A 66 22.65 27.39 -20.80
C VAL A 66 21.48 26.70 -20.07
N PHE A 67 21.74 25.61 -19.32
CA PHE A 67 20.64 24.82 -18.76
C PHE A 67 20.37 25.02 -17.28
N ILE A 68 21.29 25.61 -16.51
CA ILE A 68 21.12 25.76 -15.07
C ILE A 68 20.88 27.22 -14.69
N GLU A 69 21.56 28.16 -15.36
CA GLU A 69 21.48 29.59 -15.05
C GLU A 69 20.39 30.34 -15.82
N ASP A 70 19.96 29.77 -16.96
CA ASP A 70 18.93 30.41 -17.80
C ASP A 70 17.54 30.31 -17.14
N THR A 71 16.84 31.45 -17.11
CA THR A 71 15.52 31.57 -16.49
C THR A 71 14.43 30.78 -17.25
N GLU A 72 14.65 30.50 -18.52
CA GLU A 72 13.70 29.71 -19.34
C GLU A 72 13.64 28.23 -18.93
N PHE A 73 14.76 27.65 -18.46
CA PHE A 73 14.85 26.26 -18.01
C PHE A 73 14.62 26.09 -16.50
N ARG A 74 13.86 26.98 -15.89
CA ARG A 74 13.39 26.84 -14.51
C ARG A 74 11.97 26.30 -14.49
N VAL A 75 11.62 25.59 -13.43
CA VAL A 75 10.26 25.09 -13.23
C VAL A 75 9.29 26.27 -13.14
N GLN A 76 8.51 26.47 -14.19
CA GLN A 76 7.48 27.50 -14.29
C GLN A 76 6.09 26.97 -14.01
N ARG A 77 5.89 25.66 -14.26
CA ARG A 77 4.58 25.00 -14.12
C ARG A 77 4.76 23.56 -13.68
N PHE A 78 3.88 23.13 -12.78
CA PHE A 78 3.59 21.73 -12.56
C PHE A 78 2.37 21.33 -13.38
N MET A 79 2.41 20.18 -14.01
CA MET A 79 1.26 19.55 -14.67
C MET A 79 1.04 18.22 -13.96
N VAL A 80 0.01 18.14 -13.14
CA VAL A 80 -0.32 16.93 -12.37
C VAL A 80 -1.51 16.25 -13.03
N GLU A 81 -1.28 15.03 -13.51
CA GLU A 81 -2.32 14.11 -14.00
C GLU A 81 -2.45 13.00 -12.98
N SER A 82 -3.53 13.01 -12.21
CA SER A 82 -3.83 11.97 -11.21
C SER A 82 -5.21 11.39 -11.48
N ASP A 83 -5.40 10.11 -11.14
CA ASP A 83 -6.70 9.42 -11.13
C ASP A 83 -7.43 9.55 -9.78
N GLY A 84 -6.88 10.32 -8.83
CA GLY A 84 -7.42 10.56 -7.49
C GLY A 84 -7.45 12.02 -7.08
N ASP A 85 -7.25 12.28 -5.79
CA ASP A 85 -7.45 13.58 -5.15
C ASP A 85 -6.15 14.39 -4.92
N ILE A 86 -4.98 13.89 -5.35
CA ILE A 86 -3.68 14.55 -5.15
C ILE A 86 -3.60 15.84 -5.95
N THR A 87 -3.29 16.94 -5.27
CA THR A 87 -3.19 18.28 -5.83
C THR A 87 -1.74 18.70 -6.14
N GLU A 88 -1.55 19.72 -7.00
CA GLU A 88 -0.23 20.29 -7.31
C GLU A 88 0.52 20.77 -6.06
N SER A 89 -0.21 21.33 -5.08
CA SER A 89 0.38 21.78 -3.81
C SER A 89 0.95 20.62 -2.98
N GLU A 90 0.23 19.52 -2.92
CA GLU A 90 0.66 18.30 -2.22
C GLU A 90 1.87 17.67 -2.90
N VAL A 91 1.86 17.60 -4.25
CA VAL A 91 3.02 17.14 -5.03
C VAL A 91 4.25 17.99 -4.73
N SER A 92 4.12 19.32 -4.68
CA SER A 92 5.23 20.24 -4.35
C SER A 92 5.76 19.99 -2.93
N GLU A 93 4.88 19.79 -1.97
CA GLU A 93 5.24 19.51 -0.57
C GLU A 93 5.96 18.17 -0.41
N ILE A 94 5.40 17.09 -0.99
CA ILE A 94 5.95 15.74 -0.93
C ILE A 94 7.33 15.68 -1.61
N THR A 95 7.44 16.28 -2.79
CA THR A 95 8.67 16.20 -3.59
C THR A 95 9.75 17.15 -3.12
N GLY A 96 9.36 18.26 -2.45
CA GLY A 96 10.25 19.34 -2.07
C GLY A 96 10.77 20.14 -3.27
N VAL A 97 10.15 20.02 -4.44
CA VAL A 97 10.49 20.78 -5.64
C VAL A 97 9.74 22.11 -5.61
N ALA A 98 10.48 23.20 -5.55
CA ALA A 98 9.91 24.54 -5.57
C ALA A 98 9.81 25.10 -6.99
N MET A 99 8.81 25.95 -7.24
CA MET A 99 8.77 26.78 -8.43
C MET A 99 10.05 27.61 -8.58
N GLY A 100 10.56 27.74 -9.79
CA GLY A 100 11.82 28.44 -10.06
C GLY A 100 13.09 27.61 -9.87
N SER A 101 12.99 26.36 -9.42
CA SER A 101 14.13 25.44 -9.36
C SER A 101 14.66 25.14 -10.77
N PRO A 102 15.99 24.98 -10.97
CA PRO A 102 16.54 24.60 -12.26
C PRO A 102 16.04 23.22 -12.69
N LEU A 103 15.28 23.14 -13.77
CA LEU A 103 14.60 21.93 -14.22
C LEU A 103 15.58 20.75 -14.46
N MET A 104 16.77 21.06 -15.00
CA MET A 104 17.77 20.05 -15.31
C MET A 104 18.53 19.53 -14.09
N SER A 105 18.50 20.24 -12.95
CA SER A 105 19.14 19.79 -11.72
C SER A 105 18.27 18.87 -10.86
N ILE A 106 17.00 18.75 -11.20
CA ILE A 106 16.05 17.92 -10.44
C ILE A 106 16.32 16.43 -10.75
N ASP A 107 16.56 15.64 -9.71
CA ASP A 107 16.67 14.19 -9.83
C ASP A 107 15.26 13.57 -9.90
N LEU A 108 14.82 13.20 -11.10
CA LEU A 108 13.49 12.65 -11.33
C LEU A 108 13.26 11.32 -10.61
N GLU A 109 14.29 10.48 -10.50
CA GLU A 109 14.17 9.20 -9.80
C GLU A 109 13.97 9.42 -8.28
N ALA A 110 14.68 10.38 -7.70
CA ALA A 110 14.50 10.73 -6.30
C ALA A 110 13.11 11.32 -6.05
N VAL A 111 12.58 12.11 -6.99
CA VAL A 111 11.22 12.66 -6.94
C VAL A 111 10.18 11.53 -7.04
N CYS A 112 10.31 10.60 -7.99
CA CYS A 112 9.43 9.43 -8.10
C CYS A 112 9.42 8.62 -6.79
N ARG A 113 10.61 8.30 -6.25
CA ARG A 113 10.71 7.55 -4.98
C ARG A 113 10.04 8.26 -3.80
N ARG A 114 10.10 9.59 -3.73
CA ARG A 114 9.40 10.36 -2.68
C ARG A 114 7.89 10.28 -2.83
N LEU A 115 7.38 10.37 -4.05
CA LEU A 115 5.95 10.22 -4.33
C LEU A 115 5.49 8.80 -4.00
N GLU A 116 6.21 7.77 -4.44
CA GLU A 116 5.88 6.37 -4.19
C GLU A 116 6.05 5.94 -2.73
N ALA A 117 6.75 6.73 -1.92
CA ALA A 117 6.82 6.53 -0.47
C ALA A 117 5.53 6.94 0.25
N VAL A 118 4.65 7.70 -0.40
CA VAL A 118 3.36 8.09 0.15
C VAL A 118 2.35 6.96 -0.06
N PRO A 119 1.69 6.45 0.99
CA PRO A 119 0.79 5.30 0.90
C PRO A 119 -0.40 5.46 -0.04
N SER A 120 -0.84 6.70 -0.31
CA SER A 120 -1.89 6.98 -1.28
C SER A 120 -1.41 6.82 -2.73
N VAL A 121 -0.09 6.83 -3.00
CA VAL A 121 0.47 6.71 -4.34
C VAL A 121 0.78 5.24 -4.64
N ARG A 122 0.20 4.72 -5.70
CA ARG A 122 0.48 3.38 -6.21
C ARG A 122 1.71 3.35 -7.12
N SER A 123 1.81 4.34 -8.00
CA SER A 123 2.95 4.55 -8.87
C SER A 123 3.00 5.99 -9.32
N ALA A 124 4.20 6.51 -9.54
CA ALA A 124 4.42 7.86 -10.03
C ALA A 124 5.41 7.84 -11.21
N LYS A 125 5.12 8.65 -12.22
CA LYS A 125 6.01 8.93 -13.33
C LYS A 125 6.22 10.43 -13.43
N VAL A 126 7.48 10.86 -13.54
CA VAL A 126 7.83 12.29 -13.64
C VAL A 126 8.62 12.52 -14.90
N GLU A 127 8.19 13.49 -15.69
CA GLU A 127 8.79 13.83 -16.99
C GLU A 127 9.07 15.34 -17.05
N ARG A 128 10.15 15.70 -17.76
CA ARG A 128 10.45 17.10 -18.07
C ARG A 128 9.85 17.45 -19.42
N GLU A 129 9.02 18.44 -19.45
CA GLU A 129 8.56 19.08 -20.68
C GLU A 129 9.21 20.46 -20.82
N LEU A 130 10.15 20.56 -21.77
CA LEU A 130 10.87 21.80 -22.00
C LEU A 130 9.93 22.87 -22.58
N PRO A 131 10.14 24.14 -22.25
CA PRO A 131 11.30 24.66 -21.53
C PRO A 131 11.23 24.62 -20.00
N GLY A 132 10.05 24.66 -19.37
CA GLY A 132 9.90 24.90 -17.93
C GLY A 132 8.78 24.13 -17.24
N THR A 133 8.28 23.02 -17.80
CA THR A 133 7.20 22.24 -17.21
C THR A 133 7.72 20.92 -16.64
N LEU A 134 7.26 20.59 -15.44
CA LEU A 134 7.44 19.27 -14.83
C LEU A 134 6.10 18.57 -14.80
N LYS A 135 6.00 17.48 -15.56
CA LYS A 135 4.79 16.67 -15.68
C LYS A 135 4.85 15.49 -14.72
N PHE A 136 3.81 15.34 -13.90
CA PHE A 136 3.60 14.25 -12.97
C PHE A 136 2.40 13.42 -13.44
N SER A 137 2.59 12.14 -13.67
CA SER A 137 1.51 11.18 -13.92
C SER A 137 1.46 10.24 -12.73
N ILE A 138 0.42 10.37 -11.92
CA ILE A 138 0.29 9.67 -10.63
C ILE A 138 -0.91 8.75 -10.70
N LEU A 139 -0.70 7.48 -10.36
CA LEU A 139 -1.77 6.53 -10.11
C LEU A 139 -1.93 6.38 -8.60
N GLU A 140 -3.13 6.64 -8.10
CA GLU A 140 -3.42 6.56 -6.67
C GLU A 140 -3.96 5.17 -6.28
N ASN A 141 -3.73 4.81 -5.04
CA ASN A 141 -4.33 3.63 -4.45
C ASN A 141 -5.82 3.90 -4.19
N GLN A 142 -6.69 3.10 -4.79
CA GLN A 142 -8.12 3.25 -4.63
C GLN A 142 -8.56 2.68 -3.27
N PRO A 143 -9.18 3.52 -2.40
CA PRO A 143 -9.71 3.04 -1.14
C PRO A 143 -10.97 2.20 -1.36
N LEU A 144 -11.08 1.10 -0.62
CA LEU A 144 -12.23 0.20 -0.68
C LEU A 144 -13.16 0.33 0.53
N ALA A 145 -12.60 0.70 1.69
CA ALA A 145 -13.35 0.80 2.93
C ALA A 145 -12.68 1.76 3.94
N TRP A 146 -13.46 2.28 4.87
CA TRP A 146 -12.96 2.92 6.08
C TRP A 146 -12.59 1.90 7.13
N LEU A 147 -11.51 2.17 7.87
CA LEU A 147 -11.18 1.43 9.08
C LEU A 147 -11.84 2.08 10.30
N SER A 148 -12.51 1.28 11.12
CA SER A 148 -12.97 1.65 12.46
C SER A 148 -12.32 0.74 13.49
N CYS A 149 -11.62 1.33 14.46
CA CYS A 149 -11.02 0.58 15.56
C CYS A 149 -11.24 1.33 16.88
N PRO A 150 -12.37 1.09 17.57
CA PRO A 150 -12.72 1.80 18.81
C PRO A 150 -11.66 1.71 19.91
N PRO A 151 -10.97 0.55 20.12
CA PRO A 151 -9.90 0.45 21.11
C PRO A 151 -8.73 1.40 20.89
N HIS A 152 -8.42 1.74 19.63
CA HIS A 152 -7.38 2.70 19.26
C HIS A 152 -7.92 4.11 18.98
N GLY A 153 -9.21 4.37 19.24
CA GLY A 153 -9.82 5.67 19.01
C GLY A 153 -10.02 6.06 17.54
N ILE A 154 -9.86 5.09 16.60
CA ILE A 154 -10.01 5.32 15.17
C ILE A 154 -11.48 5.34 14.79
N ARG A 155 -11.91 6.46 14.22
CA ARG A 155 -13.28 6.67 13.77
C ARG A 155 -13.32 6.77 12.24
N PRO A 156 -14.31 6.17 11.59
CA PRO A 156 -14.54 6.36 10.16
C PRO A 156 -15.02 7.78 9.87
N TYR A 157 -14.86 8.23 8.65
CA TYR A 157 -15.32 9.54 8.15
C TYR A 157 -14.71 10.77 8.83
N ALA A 158 -13.68 10.60 9.66
CA ALA A 158 -12.96 11.69 10.33
C ALA A 158 -11.68 12.05 9.55
N GLU A 159 -11.29 13.32 9.63
CA GLU A 159 -9.96 13.76 9.19
C GLU A 159 -8.89 13.03 10.03
N GLY A 160 -7.84 12.53 9.38
CA GLY A 160 -6.86 11.68 10.04
C GLY A 160 -7.31 10.25 10.29
N GLY A 161 -8.54 9.88 9.88
CA GLY A 161 -9.01 8.50 9.86
C GLY A 161 -8.23 7.66 8.84
N TYR A 162 -8.40 6.34 8.89
CA TYR A 162 -7.70 5.43 8.00
C TYR A 162 -8.64 4.81 6.98
N LEU A 163 -8.18 4.79 5.73
CA LEU A 163 -8.77 4.10 4.60
C LEU A 163 -8.01 2.79 4.36
N LEU A 164 -8.71 1.79 3.85
CA LEU A 164 -8.16 0.50 3.47
C LEU A 164 -8.26 0.32 1.96
N THR A 165 -7.15 -0.02 1.32
CA THR A 165 -7.17 -0.48 -0.07
C THR A 165 -7.69 -1.91 -0.16
N GLY A 166 -8.02 -2.36 -1.38
CA GLY A 166 -8.41 -3.74 -1.62
C GLY A 166 -7.32 -4.79 -1.32
N GLU A 167 -6.09 -4.36 -1.05
CA GLU A 167 -4.96 -5.21 -0.64
C GLU A 167 -4.70 -5.16 0.87
N GLY A 168 -5.48 -4.33 1.60
CA GLY A 168 -5.34 -4.16 3.04
C GLY A 168 -4.26 -3.18 3.47
N LEU A 169 -3.77 -2.34 2.55
CA LEU A 169 -2.87 -1.25 2.87
C LEU A 169 -3.64 -0.13 3.57
N LEU A 170 -3.10 0.38 4.67
CA LEU A 170 -3.64 1.55 5.37
C LEU A 170 -3.16 2.83 4.72
N MET A 171 -4.09 3.75 4.51
CA MET A 171 -3.82 5.11 4.05
C MET A 171 -4.50 6.09 4.98
N GLN A 172 -3.76 7.06 5.49
CA GLN A 172 -4.34 8.12 6.29
C GLN A 172 -5.12 9.07 5.38
N CYS A 173 -6.37 9.34 5.72
CA CYS A 173 -7.22 10.27 4.98
C CYS A 173 -6.89 11.70 5.40
N SER A 174 -6.16 12.43 4.57
CA SER A 174 -5.85 13.85 4.80
C SER A 174 -7.07 14.75 4.52
N ARG A 175 -7.90 14.37 3.56
CA ARG A 175 -9.10 15.12 3.17
C ARG A 175 -10.25 14.18 2.83
N SER A 176 -11.38 14.33 3.51
CA SER A 176 -12.56 13.52 3.24
C SER A 176 -13.31 14.05 2.02
N SER A 177 -13.27 13.30 0.92
CA SER A 177 -14.08 13.59 -0.28
C SER A 177 -15.49 12.98 -0.16
N GLN A 178 -16.40 13.37 -1.06
CA GLN A 178 -17.74 12.76 -1.11
C GLN A 178 -17.68 11.27 -1.49
N LEU A 179 -16.70 10.89 -2.33
CA LEU A 179 -16.48 9.49 -2.69
C LEU A 179 -16.09 8.66 -1.47
N HIS A 180 -15.23 9.20 -0.60
CA HIS A 180 -14.84 8.51 0.62
C HIS A 180 -16.01 8.29 1.58
N ARG A 181 -17.02 9.19 1.61
CA ARG A 181 -18.19 9.05 2.47
C ARG A 181 -19.14 7.92 2.06
N ALA A 182 -19.09 7.51 0.80
CA ALA A 182 -19.88 6.38 0.30
C ALA A 182 -19.27 5.01 0.60
N LEU A 183 -18.00 4.98 1.03
CA LEU A 183 -17.30 3.74 1.31
C LEU A 183 -17.84 3.04 2.57
N PRO A 184 -17.90 1.68 2.56
CA PRO A 184 -18.28 0.90 3.73
C PRO A 184 -17.23 1.01 4.84
N VAL A 185 -17.63 0.65 6.06
CA VAL A 185 -16.76 0.65 7.24
C VAL A 185 -16.39 -0.77 7.62
N ILE A 186 -15.09 -1.08 7.75
CA ILE A 186 -14.61 -2.31 8.36
C ILE A 186 -14.30 -2.04 9.83
N GLU A 187 -15.08 -2.65 10.74
CA GLU A 187 -14.95 -2.48 12.18
C GLU A 187 -14.14 -3.64 12.76
N VAL A 188 -13.02 -3.31 13.38
CA VAL A 188 -12.08 -4.25 13.99
C VAL A 188 -11.84 -3.90 15.45
N PHE A 189 -11.56 -4.91 16.29
CA PHE A 189 -11.36 -4.73 17.73
C PHE A 189 -9.96 -5.13 18.20
N GLN A 190 -9.30 -6.02 17.46
CA GLN A 190 -7.99 -6.57 17.83
C GLN A 190 -7.05 -6.49 16.63
N ILE A 191 -6.38 -5.35 16.51
CA ILE A 191 -5.30 -5.13 15.55
C ILE A 191 -4.13 -4.45 16.27
N PRO A 192 -2.90 -4.60 15.79
CA PRO A 192 -1.78 -3.77 16.25
C PRO A 192 -2.09 -2.29 15.98
N PRO A 193 -1.44 -1.36 16.68
CA PRO A 193 -1.61 0.07 16.42
C PRO A 193 -1.44 0.36 14.92
N PRO A 194 -2.46 0.90 14.26
CA PRO A 194 -2.38 1.18 12.84
C PRO A 194 -1.43 2.36 12.59
N ALA A 195 -0.67 2.25 11.51
CA ALA A 195 0.17 3.34 11.02
C ALA A 195 -0.01 3.44 9.50
N ASP A 196 0.24 4.62 8.98
CA ASP A 196 0.15 4.90 7.55
C ASP A 196 1.15 4.05 6.76
N GLY A 197 0.72 3.53 5.60
CA GLY A 197 1.55 2.68 4.75
C GLY A 197 1.78 1.24 5.25
N ILE A 198 1.14 0.83 6.33
CA ILE A 198 1.24 -0.54 6.84
C ILE A 198 0.08 -1.38 6.32
N GLN A 199 0.40 -2.61 5.92
CA GLN A 199 -0.63 -3.61 5.62
C GLN A 199 -1.11 -4.27 6.91
N ILE A 200 -2.42 -4.25 7.15
CA ILE A 200 -2.98 -4.87 8.34
C ILE A 200 -2.89 -6.40 8.22
N PRO A 201 -2.22 -7.08 9.17
CA PRO A 201 -2.17 -8.53 9.17
C PRO A 201 -3.52 -9.12 9.61
N GLY A 202 -3.92 -10.23 9.02
CA GLY A 202 -5.07 -11.02 9.46
C GLY A 202 -5.94 -11.53 8.31
N ASP A 203 -6.27 -12.81 8.37
CA ASP A 203 -7.09 -13.45 7.34
C ASP A 203 -8.53 -12.90 7.34
N ALA A 204 -9.05 -12.53 8.51
CA ALA A 204 -10.40 -11.96 8.64
C ALA A 204 -10.55 -10.64 7.88
N ILE A 205 -9.52 -9.78 7.88
CA ILE A 205 -9.53 -8.51 7.13
C ILE A 205 -9.45 -8.78 5.64
N LYS A 206 -8.61 -9.71 5.21
CA LYS A 206 -8.52 -10.12 3.80
C LYS A 206 -9.85 -10.64 3.29
N VAL A 207 -10.54 -11.47 4.09
CA VAL A 207 -11.87 -11.99 3.75
C VAL A 207 -12.92 -10.89 3.74
N ALA A 208 -12.86 -9.91 4.67
CA ALA A 208 -13.75 -8.75 4.65
C ALA A 208 -13.57 -7.92 3.37
N LEU A 209 -12.34 -7.66 2.96
CA LEU A 209 -12.04 -6.94 1.71
C LEU A 209 -12.47 -7.75 0.48
N LEU A 210 -12.25 -9.05 0.50
CA LEU A 210 -12.71 -9.95 -0.56
C LEU A 210 -14.24 -9.96 -0.66
N LEU A 211 -14.95 -9.99 0.50
CA LEU A 211 -16.40 -9.88 0.56
C LEU A 211 -16.89 -8.60 -0.13
N LEU A 212 -16.27 -7.46 0.16
CA LEU A 212 -16.65 -6.19 -0.46
C LEU A 212 -16.49 -6.22 -1.98
N LYS A 213 -15.38 -6.78 -2.48
CA LYS A 213 -15.14 -6.93 -3.93
C LYS A 213 -16.14 -7.89 -4.58
N GLN A 214 -16.31 -9.07 -4.02
CA GLN A 214 -17.20 -10.09 -4.58
C GLN A 214 -18.68 -9.73 -4.45
N ASN A 215 -19.05 -8.92 -3.44
CA ASN A 215 -20.43 -8.47 -3.29
C ASN A 215 -20.89 -7.59 -4.47
N GLU A 216 -20.01 -6.73 -4.98
CA GLU A 216 -20.30 -5.90 -6.16
C GLU A 216 -20.54 -6.77 -7.41
N GLU A 217 -19.75 -7.84 -7.57
CA GLU A 217 -19.91 -8.80 -8.67
C GLU A 217 -21.17 -9.67 -8.50
N ALA A 218 -21.48 -10.08 -7.26
CA ALA A 218 -22.63 -10.94 -6.98
C ALA A 218 -23.96 -10.22 -7.08
N PHE A 219 -24.01 -8.92 -6.73
CA PHE A 219 -25.23 -8.11 -6.65
C PHE A 219 -25.12 -6.81 -7.46
N PRO A 220 -24.85 -6.87 -8.78
CA PRO A 220 -24.66 -5.68 -9.58
C PRO A 220 -25.93 -4.84 -9.59
N ALA A 221 -25.76 -3.52 -9.40
CA ALA A 221 -26.84 -2.52 -9.42
C ALA A 221 -27.98 -2.72 -8.38
N MET A 222 -27.79 -3.56 -7.35
CA MET A 222 -28.75 -3.68 -6.25
C MET A 222 -28.40 -2.73 -5.11
N ALA A 223 -28.97 -1.53 -5.10
CA ALA A 223 -28.72 -0.51 -4.08
C ALA A 223 -28.98 -1.04 -2.64
N ASP A 224 -29.97 -1.90 -2.46
CA ASP A 224 -30.31 -2.53 -1.18
C ASP A 224 -29.22 -3.47 -0.65
N MET A 225 -28.34 -3.95 -1.55
CA MET A 225 -27.28 -4.90 -1.23
C MET A 225 -25.88 -4.24 -1.17
N LEU A 226 -25.85 -2.91 -1.05
CA LEU A 226 -24.60 -2.21 -0.79
C LEU A 226 -24.17 -2.45 0.67
N PRO A 227 -22.96 -2.98 0.90
CA PRO A 227 -22.40 -3.14 2.23
C PRO A 227 -22.21 -1.77 2.89
N GLN A 228 -22.77 -1.56 4.09
CA GLN A 228 -22.55 -0.36 4.88
C GLN A 228 -21.43 -0.55 5.91
N SER A 229 -21.44 -1.70 6.57
CA SER A 229 -20.39 -2.03 7.53
C SER A 229 -20.13 -3.53 7.59
N VAL A 230 -18.85 -3.87 7.74
CA VAL A 230 -18.38 -5.24 7.99
C VAL A 230 -17.72 -5.25 9.35
N ARG A 231 -18.28 -6.00 10.29
CA ARG A 231 -17.78 -6.14 11.65
C ARG A 231 -17.11 -7.51 11.83
N LEU A 232 -15.88 -7.48 12.28
CA LEU A 232 -15.16 -8.69 12.67
C LEU A 232 -15.54 -9.07 14.09
N LYS A 233 -16.59 -9.93 14.23
CA LYS A 233 -17.11 -10.35 15.54
C LYS A 233 -16.17 -11.31 16.26
N THR A 234 -15.61 -12.24 15.53
CA THR A 234 -14.70 -13.28 16.05
C THR A 234 -13.55 -13.53 15.07
N PRO A 235 -12.50 -14.24 15.45
CA PRO A 235 -11.43 -14.64 14.52
C PRO A 235 -11.92 -15.53 13.36
N PHE A 236 -13.15 -16.07 13.44
CA PHE A 236 -13.66 -17.07 12.47
C PHE A 236 -14.91 -16.61 11.71
N SER A 237 -15.47 -15.46 12.05
CA SER A 237 -16.72 -14.96 11.46
C SER A 237 -16.71 -13.44 11.34
N LEU A 238 -17.36 -12.97 10.30
CA LEU A 238 -17.63 -11.56 10.07
C LEU A 238 -19.12 -11.34 9.87
N SER A 239 -19.62 -10.16 10.26
CA SER A 239 -21.00 -9.75 10.06
C SER A 239 -21.02 -8.55 9.14
N CYS A 240 -21.75 -8.64 8.04
CA CYS A 240 -21.96 -7.55 7.09
C CYS A 240 -23.36 -6.98 7.27
N ARG A 241 -23.48 -5.67 7.42
CA ARG A 241 -24.74 -4.94 7.38
C ARG A 241 -24.90 -4.27 6.03
N TYR A 242 -26.05 -4.50 5.43
CA TYR A 242 -26.41 -3.97 4.12
C TYR A 242 -27.31 -2.73 4.22
N ALA A 243 -27.47 -2.01 3.12
CA ALA A 243 -28.26 -0.78 3.04
C ALA A 243 -29.74 -0.99 3.41
N ASN A 244 -30.28 -2.19 3.17
CA ASN A 244 -31.63 -2.56 3.58
C ASN A 244 -31.75 -2.94 5.07
N ASN A 245 -30.73 -2.68 5.90
CA ASN A 245 -30.60 -3.06 7.30
C ASN A 245 -30.52 -4.58 7.57
N MET A 246 -30.38 -5.40 6.54
CA MET A 246 -30.15 -6.83 6.70
C MET A 246 -28.74 -7.07 7.26
N GLU A 247 -28.63 -7.93 8.26
CA GLU A 247 -27.32 -8.36 8.81
C GLU A 247 -27.05 -9.81 8.41
N VAL A 248 -25.93 -10.03 7.72
CA VAL A 248 -25.52 -11.34 7.26
C VAL A 248 -24.22 -11.74 7.92
N THR A 249 -24.19 -12.92 8.54
CA THR A 249 -22.98 -13.48 9.15
C THR A 249 -22.34 -14.48 8.21
N TYR A 250 -21.06 -14.24 7.90
CA TYR A 250 -20.25 -15.07 7.01
C TYR A 250 -19.13 -15.77 7.79
N GLY A 251 -18.75 -16.96 7.31
CA GLY A 251 -17.51 -17.62 7.71
C GLY A 251 -16.32 -17.07 6.94
N LEU A 252 -15.10 -17.33 7.41
CA LEU A 252 -13.87 -16.96 6.68
C LEU A 252 -13.54 -17.87 5.52
N LYS A 253 -14.27 -18.97 5.34
CA LYS A 253 -14.08 -19.94 4.26
C LYS A 253 -15.31 -19.98 3.37
N ASP A 254 -15.10 -20.38 2.12
CA ASP A 254 -16.17 -20.65 1.14
C ASP A 254 -17.12 -19.45 0.90
N LEU A 255 -16.56 -18.25 0.78
CA LEU A 255 -17.30 -17.00 0.58
C LEU A 255 -18.17 -17.04 -0.69
N ASP A 256 -17.63 -17.60 -1.79
CA ASP A 256 -18.36 -17.74 -3.06
C ASP A 256 -19.63 -18.56 -2.91
N ARG A 257 -19.56 -19.63 -2.12
CA ARG A 257 -20.73 -20.44 -1.79
C ARG A 257 -21.72 -19.63 -0.95
N ALA A 258 -21.24 -18.95 0.09
CA ALA A 258 -22.08 -18.16 0.97
C ALA A 258 -22.84 -17.05 0.22
N LEU A 259 -22.21 -16.40 -0.75
CA LEU A 259 -22.85 -15.40 -1.61
C LEU A 259 -23.92 -16.00 -2.52
N LYS A 260 -23.68 -17.21 -3.07
CA LYS A 260 -24.66 -17.94 -3.86
C LYS A 260 -25.86 -18.36 -3.01
N ASP A 261 -25.62 -18.90 -1.81
CA ASP A 261 -26.66 -19.27 -0.87
C ASP A 261 -27.50 -18.04 -0.46
N LEU A 262 -26.85 -16.90 -0.20
CA LEU A 262 -27.54 -15.64 0.08
C LEU A 262 -28.46 -15.21 -1.05
N LYS A 263 -28.00 -15.28 -2.30
CA LYS A 263 -28.77 -14.92 -3.47
C LYS A 263 -30.04 -15.77 -3.59
N LEU A 264 -29.90 -17.09 -3.36
CA LEU A 264 -31.03 -18.03 -3.37
C LEU A 264 -32.03 -17.71 -2.24
N ILE A 265 -31.54 -17.48 -1.01
CA ILE A 265 -32.39 -17.13 0.14
C ILE A 265 -33.16 -15.84 -0.11
N MET A 266 -32.51 -14.83 -0.69
CA MET A 266 -33.16 -13.56 -1.05
C MET A 266 -34.25 -13.74 -2.11
N GLU A 267 -34.00 -14.60 -3.10
CA GLU A 267 -35.00 -14.90 -4.15
C GLU A 267 -36.24 -15.59 -3.53
N VAL A 268 -36.05 -16.58 -2.65
CA VAL A 268 -37.14 -17.25 -1.92
C VAL A 268 -37.90 -16.25 -1.06
N ALA A 269 -37.19 -15.41 -0.26
CA ALA A 269 -37.82 -14.41 0.61
C ALA A 269 -38.63 -13.38 -0.21
N ARG A 270 -38.10 -12.95 -1.37
CA ARG A 270 -38.81 -12.04 -2.27
C ARG A 270 -40.09 -12.66 -2.82
N ASN A 271 -40.06 -13.94 -3.21
CA ASN A 271 -41.24 -14.68 -3.72
C ASN A 271 -42.30 -14.83 -2.61
N GLU A 272 -41.88 -14.93 -1.34
CA GLU A 272 -42.80 -14.99 -0.18
C GLU A 272 -43.24 -13.61 0.31
N GLY A 273 -42.75 -12.52 -0.28
CA GLY A 273 -43.05 -11.15 0.13
C GLY A 273 -42.47 -10.77 1.52
N LYS A 274 -41.49 -11.52 2.00
CA LYS A 274 -40.87 -11.35 3.32
C LYS A 274 -39.59 -10.55 3.22
N LYS A 275 -39.34 -9.63 4.17
CA LYS A 275 -38.08 -8.89 4.27
C LYS A 275 -37.15 -9.59 5.26
N LEU A 276 -35.95 -9.97 4.80
CA LEU A 276 -34.93 -10.59 5.62
C LEU A 276 -34.32 -9.59 6.60
N ALA A 277 -34.26 -9.96 7.89
CA ALA A 277 -33.60 -9.18 8.93
C ALA A 277 -32.20 -9.71 9.23
N THR A 278 -32.05 -11.02 9.49
CA THR A 278 -30.74 -11.64 9.69
C THR A 278 -30.61 -12.94 8.91
N VAL A 279 -29.40 -13.22 8.43
CA VAL A 279 -29.05 -14.48 7.74
C VAL A 279 -27.73 -14.97 8.33
N ASN A 280 -27.67 -16.23 8.77
CA ASN A 280 -26.43 -16.81 9.30
C ASN A 280 -25.88 -17.90 8.37
N LEU A 281 -24.90 -17.53 7.56
CA LEU A 281 -24.26 -18.39 6.56
C LEU A 281 -23.09 -19.25 7.10
N LEU A 282 -22.87 -19.26 8.42
CA LEU A 282 -21.89 -20.18 9.02
C LEU A 282 -22.29 -21.64 8.86
N ALA A 283 -23.61 -21.91 8.90
CA ALA A 283 -24.15 -23.22 8.67
C ALA A 283 -24.22 -23.54 7.16
N SER A 284 -23.77 -24.72 6.77
CA SER A 284 -23.87 -25.18 5.39
C SER A 284 -25.20 -25.82 5.04
N ARG A 285 -26.01 -26.16 6.05
CA ARG A 285 -27.36 -26.74 5.95
C ARG A 285 -28.26 -26.08 7.00
N ASN A 286 -29.55 -25.98 6.70
CA ASN A 286 -30.51 -25.33 7.59
C ASN A 286 -30.08 -23.96 8.03
N ILE A 287 -29.82 -23.08 7.06
CA ILE A 287 -29.36 -21.70 7.29
C ILE A 287 -30.39 -20.94 8.11
N PRO A 288 -30.05 -20.48 9.34
CA PRO A 288 -30.98 -19.69 10.15
C PRO A 288 -31.22 -18.33 9.52
N VAL A 289 -32.50 -17.99 9.35
CA VAL A 289 -32.93 -16.69 8.85
C VAL A 289 -33.98 -16.10 9.77
N THR A 290 -33.96 -14.78 9.92
CA THR A 290 -35.04 -14.04 10.58
C THR A 290 -35.59 -12.99 9.64
N TYR A 291 -36.84 -12.63 9.84
CA TYR A 291 -37.52 -11.63 9.02
C TYR A 291 -37.86 -10.41 9.87
N PHE A 292 -37.92 -9.25 9.25
CA PHE A 292 -38.51 -8.08 9.89
C PHE A 292 -39.98 -8.37 10.17
N GLN A 293 -40.41 -8.11 11.38
CA GLN A 293 -41.83 -8.21 11.71
C GLN A 293 -42.57 -7.09 10.96
N THR A 294 -43.39 -7.47 10.02
CA THR A 294 -44.39 -6.54 9.46
C THR A 294 -45.38 -6.30 10.55
N GLU A 295 -45.59 -5.06 10.97
CA GLU A 295 -46.56 -4.66 12.01
C GLU A 295 -48.05 -4.85 11.61
N GLU A 296 -48.32 -5.93 10.90
CA GLU A 296 -49.71 -6.30 10.54
C GLU A 296 -50.03 -7.76 10.88
N GLN A 297 -49.83 -8.14 12.14
CA GLN A 297 -50.69 -9.18 12.71
C GLN A 297 -51.31 -8.61 13.95
N PRO A 298 -52.63 -8.40 13.99
CA PRO A 298 -53.30 -8.14 15.25
C PRO A 298 -52.96 -9.29 16.17
N ARG A 299 -52.35 -9.02 17.30
CA ARG A 299 -52.11 -10.02 18.35
C ARG A 299 -53.46 -10.76 18.53
N PRO A 300 -53.52 -12.11 18.49
CA PRO A 300 -54.69 -12.79 18.83
C PRO A 300 -55.06 -12.29 20.22
N SER A 301 -56.17 -11.55 20.29
CA SER A 301 -56.74 -11.11 21.57
C SER A 301 -56.83 -12.37 22.44
N LEU A 302 -55.96 -12.42 23.46
CA LEU A 302 -56.16 -13.38 24.53
C LEU A 302 -57.63 -13.20 24.95
N ARG A 303 -58.48 -14.19 24.56
CA ARG A 303 -59.86 -14.25 25.05
C ARG A 303 -59.75 -14.03 26.54
N ALA A 304 -60.32 -12.94 26.97
CA ALA A 304 -60.48 -12.64 28.39
C ALA A 304 -61.13 -13.90 28.99
N THR A 305 -60.41 -14.61 29.83
CA THR A 305 -60.95 -15.64 30.69
C THR A 305 -62.08 -14.96 31.47
N PRO A 306 -63.33 -15.50 31.49
CA PRO A 306 -64.40 -14.89 32.23
C PRO A 306 -63.95 -14.78 33.68
N VAL A 307 -63.95 -13.54 34.20
CA VAL A 307 -63.71 -13.21 35.62
C VAL A 307 -64.86 -13.83 36.38
N LEU A 308 -64.59 -14.90 37.13
CA LEU A 308 -65.53 -15.42 38.15
C LEU A 308 -65.79 -14.25 39.17
N PRO A 309 -67.02 -14.03 39.52
CA PRO A 309 -67.37 -12.95 40.50
C PRO A 309 -66.66 -13.22 41.82
N LEU A 310 -66.05 -12.17 42.36
CA LEU A 310 -65.46 -12.16 43.69
C LEU A 310 -66.54 -12.49 44.75
N ALA A 311 -66.37 -13.59 45.47
CA ALA A 311 -67.16 -13.85 46.69
C ALA A 311 -66.77 -12.81 47.76
N THR A 312 -67.76 -12.21 48.34
CA THR A 312 -67.67 -11.26 49.46
C THR A 312 -66.95 -11.87 50.67
N PRO A 313 -66.08 -11.12 51.33
CA PRO A 313 -65.41 -11.61 52.53
C PRO A 313 -66.29 -11.45 53.74
N ASP A 314 -66.75 -12.58 54.31
CA ASP A 314 -67.28 -12.55 55.64
C ASP A 314 -66.48 -13.51 56.54
N SER A 315 -66.14 -12.93 57.71
CA SER A 315 -65.61 -13.56 58.93
C SER A 315 -64.13 -13.96 58.92
N LEU A 316 -63.34 -13.13 59.56
CA LEU A 316 -62.05 -13.48 60.17
C LEU A 316 -62.27 -14.43 61.36
N PRO A 317 -61.34 -15.32 61.63
CA PRO A 317 -60.93 -15.67 62.95
C PRO A 317 -59.51 -15.27 63.31
N VAL A 318 -59.46 -14.79 64.53
CA VAL A 318 -58.38 -14.21 65.31
C VAL A 318 -57.13 -15.11 65.41
N ALA A 319 -56.04 -14.44 65.50
CA ALA A 319 -54.67 -14.81 65.75
C ALA A 319 -54.39 -15.96 66.69
N SER A 320 -53.32 -16.67 66.42
CA SER A 320 -52.48 -17.37 67.42
C SER A 320 -50.98 -17.07 67.16
N PRO A 321 -50.28 -16.65 68.22
CA PRO A 321 -48.87 -16.28 68.11
C PRO A 321 -47.94 -17.46 68.33
N LYS A 322 -47.20 -17.94 67.35
CA LYS A 322 -46.00 -18.76 67.54
C LYS A 322 -45.15 -18.83 66.26
N LEU A 323 -44.42 -17.76 66.08
CA LEU A 323 -43.31 -17.81 65.07
C LEU A 323 -42.20 -16.82 65.47
N SER A 324 -41.90 -16.72 66.76
CA SER A 324 -40.73 -15.94 67.24
C SER A 324 -39.60 -16.77 67.84
N SER A 325 -39.55 -18.08 67.62
CA SER A 325 -38.55 -18.93 68.29
C SER A 325 -37.59 -19.73 67.32
N ILE A 326 -37.52 -19.37 66.03
CA ILE A 326 -36.64 -20.11 65.12
C ILE A 326 -35.52 -19.24 64.48
N LEU A 327 -35.41 -18.00 64.91
CA LEU A 327 -34.29 -17.14 64.42
C LEU A 327 -33.36 -16.72 65.59
N ASN A 328 -32.83 -17.70 66.33
CA ASN A 328 -31.66 -17.49 67.16
C ASN A 328 -31.02 -18.86 67.46
N ARG A 329 -30.10 -19.29 66.63
CA ARG A 329 -28.97 -20.18 67.02
C ARG A 329 -27.88 -20.09 66.00
N ASP A 330 -26.82 -19.52 66.48
CA ASP A 330 -25.38 -19.64 66.10
C ASP A 330 -24.97 -19.44 64.69
#